data_6208a6c1c5db2419f345d700c3b08acb
#
_entry.id   6208a6c1c5db2419f345d700c3b08acb
#
_cell.length_a   1.000
_cell.length_b   1.000
_cell.length_c   1.000
_cell.angle_alpha   90.00
_cell.angle_beta   90.00
_cell.angle_gamma   90.00
#
_symmetry.space_group_name_H-M   'P 1'
#
loop_
_entity.id
_entity.type
_entity.pdbx_description
1 polymer ?
#
loop_
_entity_poly.entity_id
_entity_poly.type
_entity_poly.pdbx_seq_one_letter_code
_entity_poly.pdbx_strand_id
1 'polypeptide(L)'
;MKRFYGILAILAMLSLLAVSCGGNEDPEPVEEAAAPVLVSTSPEDGAGDITDASLAIVFKYDQNIKCTQEAQKGISVVGGAVIDKVNAYGTDLTVTLSGLTRGASYTLTLPAGTVQGYKPNQKGSAAVSFHFSTREPEVPPSPMEPGTDAFGWENAAACVRSMGVGWNLGNTLDSNSGDVDNMWIEAFSERKPSNYETAWGQPLATRELIHMFKQAGFGAIRVPVTWYPHIGTVNVTVSNNKGHWDMSTWTGYDVDPAWMARVKEVVNYVLDEGMYCILNVHHDTGAATTGWLRADRTVYNAVRDRYCSLWNQIALEFQSYGQELVFESFNEMLDAKGTWNSSSAEAQEVINLYNADFVATVRATGGNNAHRNLILNTYAASCTKEALSTFRLPKDDAENHLMAEVHSYAPYNFAFKTDYPQKVFDAACESEVKSIIQGLDTYLVSKGIPCVLGEYGADTSDREETELAKQAKCYVSAATQYHIPCFYWMTLSDGTDRSVPKWTKPKIKDAVLKAYNDNKNH
;
A
#
# COMPACT_ATOMS: atom_id res chain seq x y z
N MET A 1 -31.22 -15.84 44.12
CA MET A 1 -32.01 -15.50 45.34
C MET A 1 -32.87 -14.26 45.01
N LYS A 2 -34.18 -14.42 45.26
CA LYS A 2 -35.26 -13.37 45.34
C LYS A 2 -35.55 -12.60 44.03
N ARG A 3 -36.58 -12.87 43.20
CA ARG A 3 -38.05 -12.88 43.35
C ARG A 3 -38.65 -11.61 44.03
N PHE A 4 -39.50 -10.89 43.27
CA PHE A 4 -40.82 -10.40 43.70
C PHE A 4 -41.52 -9.79 42.45
N TYR A 5 -42.54 -10.22 42.00
CA TYR A 5 -44.02 -10.32 42.01
C TYR A 5 -44.74 -9.02 42.41
N GLY A 6 -45.82 -8.72 41.67
CA GLY A 6 -46.94 -7.81 42.03
C GLY A 6 -47.72 -7.41 40.79
N ILE A 7 -48.74 -8.12 40.34
CA ILE A 7 -50.18 -8.20 40.66
C ILE A 7 -50.91 -6.94 40.19
N LEU A 8 -51.63 -7.04 39.07
CA LEU A 8 -53.10 -7.19 38.80
C LEU A 8 -54.02 -6.18 39.51
N ALA A 9 -54.80 -5.40 38.74
CA ALA A 9 -56.13 -4.94 39.15
C ALA A 9 -57.07 -4.80 37.93
N ILE A 10 -58.03 -5.69 37.90
CA ILE A 10 -59.23 -5.72 37.07
C ILE A 10 -60.25 -4.80 37.73
N LEU A 11 -60.95 -3.95 36.96
CA LEU A 11 -62.23 -3.41 37.36
C LEU A 11 -63.20 -3.50 36.19
N ALA A 12 -64.21 -4.37 36.38
CA ALA A 12 -65.40 -4.46 35.58
C ALA A 12 -66.45 -3.52 36.17
N MET A 13 -67.17 -2.83 35.32
CA MET A 13 -68.48 -2.32 35.66
C MET A 13 -69.47 -2.47 34.51
N LEU A 14 -70.49 -3.22 34.78
CA LEU A 14 -71.75 -3.37 34.04
C LEU A 14 -72.64 -2.15 34.21
N SER A 15 -73.45 -1.85 33.19
CA SER A 15 -74.89 -1.45 33.20
C SER A 15 -75.07 -0.45 32.05
N LEU A 16 -76.14 -0.35 31.31
CA LEU A 16 -77.49 -0.81 31.28
C LEU A 16 -78.00 -0.62 29.83
N LEU A 17 -78.91 -1.51 29.42
CA LEU A 17 -79.70 -1.40 28.20
C LEU A 17 -80.64 -0.24 28.24
N ALA A 18 -80.66 0.56 27.15
CA ALA A 18 -81.83 1.34 26.77
C ALA A 18 -82.12 1.13 25.29
N VAL A 19 -83.20 0.48 24.98
CA VAL A 19 -83.77 0.34 23.63
C VAL A 19 -84.45 1.65 23.27
N SER A 20 -84.06 2.26 22.15
CA SER A 20 -84.84 3.27 21.46
C SER A 20 -84.76 2.99 19.95
N CYS A 21 -85.96 2.90 19.38
CA CYS A 21 -86.18 2.66 17.95
C CYS A 21 -85.93 3.90 17.09
N GLY A 22 -85.40 3.67 15.90
CA GLY A 22 -85.72 4.44 14.72
C GLY A 22 -84.85 5.66 14.45
N GLY A 23 -83.86 5.51 13.62
CA GLY A 23 -83.14 6.57 12.92
C GLY A 23 -82.30 5.94 11.81
N ASN A 24 -82.45 6.41 10.58
CA ASN A 24 -81.53 6.04 9.48
C ASN A 24 -80.09 6.39 9.90
N GLU A 25 -79.33 5.42 10.24
CA GLU A 25 -77.88 5.62 10.38
C GLU A 25 -77.29 5.79 8.97
N ASP A 26 -76.77 6.98 8.68
CA ASP A 26 -75.82 7.15 7.58
C ASP A 26 -74.69 6.16 7.82
N PRO A 27 -74.18 5.44 6.77
CA PRO A 27 -73.05 4.51 6.94
C PRO A 27 -71.86 5.31 7.47
N GLU A 28 -71.31 4.89 8.62
CA GLU A 28 -70.06 5.45 9.13
C GLU A 28 -69.02 5.51 7.98
N PRO A 29 -68.27 6.61 7.88
CA PRO A 29 -67.25 6.71 6.86
C PRO A 29 -66.25 5.53 7.03
N VAL A 30 -66.19 4.64 6.04
CA VAL A 30 -65.23 3.54 6.01
C VAL A 30 -63.87 4.17 6.03
N GLU A 31 -63.14 4.03 7.15
CA GLU A 31 -61.78 4.51 7.29
C GLU A 31 -60.93 3.87 6.19
N GLU A 32 -60.44 4.67 5.23
CA GLU A 32 -59.62 4.18 4.14
C GLU A 32 -58.33 3.58 4.74
N ALA A 33 -58.09 2.30 4.52
CA ALA A 33 -56.86 1.65 4.97
C ALA A 33 -55.64 2.26 4.29
N ALA A 34 -54.59 2.53 5.08
CA ALA A 34 -53.35 3.12 4.57
C ALA A 34 -52.71 2.27 3.44
N ALA A 35 -52.22 2.93 2.41
CA ALA A 35 -51.50 2.29 1.31
C ALA A 35 -50.23 1.60 1.81
N PRO A 36 -49.75 0.49 1.16
CA PRO A 36 -48.45 -0.08 1.46
C PRO A 36 -47.33 0.92 1.22
N VAL A 37 -46.43 1.05 2.19
CA VAL A 37 -45.25 1.94 2.13
C VAL A 37 -43.99 1.12 1.96
N LEU A 38 -43.14 1.50 1.01
CA LEU A 38 -41.82 0.89 0.81
C LEU A 38 -40.90 1.21 2.01
N VAL A 39 -40.32 0.18 2.62
CA VAL A 39 -39.44 0.28 3.79
C VAL A 39 -37.99 0.21 3.40
N SER A 40 -37.64 -0.73 2.51
CA SER A 40 -36.27 -0.94 2.07
C SER A 40 -36.23 -1.69 0.75
N THR A 41 -35.06 -1.64 0.09
CA THR A 41 -34.72 -2.45 -1.09
C THR A 41 -33.47 -3.28 -0.84
N SER A 42 -33.36 -4.42 -1.51
CA SER A 42 -32.13 -5.24 -1.54
C SER A 42 -31.91 -5.73 -2.97
N PRO A 43 -30.81 -5.32 -3.63
CA PRO A 43 -29.80 -4.36 -3.14
C PRO A 43 -30.42 -2.98 -2.83
N GLU A 44 -29.63 -2.09 -2.22
CA GLU A 44 -30.06 -0.70 -1.98
C GLU A 44 -30.19 0.08 -3.29
N ASP A 45 -31.07 1.10 -3.31
CA ASP A 45 -31.19 2.00 -4.47
C ASP A 45 -29.87 2.74 -4.71
N GLY A 46 -29.39 2.76 -5.95
CA GLY A 46 -28.11 3.30 -6.34
C GLY A 46 -26.93 2.31 -6.25
N ALA A 47 -27.18 1.01 -6.01
CA ALA A 47 -26.13 0.00 -5.99
C ALA A 47 -25.29 -0.01 -7.27
N GLY A 48 -23.95 0.08 -7.14
CA GLY A 48 -23.00 0.27 -8.27
C GLY A 48 -22.13 -0.93 -8.64
N ASP A 49 -22.23 -2.05 -7.91
CA ASP A 49 -21.26 -3.15 -8.00
C ASP A 49 -21.87 -4.50 -8.41
N ILE A 50 -22.95 -4.48 -9.18
CA ILE A 50 -23.61 -5.72 -9.63
C ILE A 50 -22.69 -6.45 -10.63
N THR A 51 -22.31 -7.69 -10.29
CA THR A 51 -21.40 -8.50 -11.12
C THR A 51 -22.12 -9.56 -11.96
N ASP A 52 -23.36 -9.92 -11.58
CA ASP A 52 -24.12 -11.00 -12.18
C ASP A 52 -24.86 -10.55 -13.45
N ALA A 53 -25.04 -11.48 -14.38
CA ALA A 53 -25.83 -11.26 -15.59
C ALA A 53 -27.35 -11.24 -15.31
N SER A 54 -27.76 -11.59 -14.09
CA SER A 54 -29.15 -11.55 -13.59
C SER A 54 -29.16 -11.00 -12.18
N LEU A 55 -30.26 -10.31 -11.80
CA LEU A 55 -30.42 -9.67 -10.50
C LEU A 55 -31.83 -9.86 -9.99
N ALA A 56 -31.96 -10.30 -8.74
CA ALA A 56 -33.23 -10.28 -8.02
C ALA A 56 -33.28 -9.06 -7.09
N ILE A 57 -34.23 -8.17 -7.32
CA ILE A 57 -34.43 -6.96 -6.52
C ILE A 57 -35.65 -7.18 -5.62
N VAL A 58 -35.46 -7.05 -4.32
CA VAL A 58 -36.51 -7.19 -3.31
C VAL A 58 -36.95 -5.83 -2.81
N PHE A 59 -38.22 -5.49 -2.95
CA PHE A 59 -38.87 -4.31 -2.41
C PHE A 59 -39.69 -4.73 -1.19
N LYS A 60 -39.26 -4.33 0.00
CA LYS A 60 -39.94 -4.67 1.27
C LYS A 60 -40.88 -3.58 1.69
N TYR A 61 -42.13 -3.95 1.95
CA TYR A 61 -43.20 -3.05 2.39
C TYR A 61 -43.52 -3.23 3.88
N ASP A 62 -44.19 -2.26 4.45
CA ASP A 62 -44.58 -2.20 5.88
C ASP A 62 -45.71 -3.17 6.26
N GLN A 63 -46.36 -3.80 5.26
CA GLN A 63 -47.50 -4.69 5.45
C GLN A 63 -47.49 -5.80 4.36
N ASN A 64 -48.33 -6.83 4.57
CA ASN A 64 -48.53 -7.89 3.56
C ASN A 64 -49.16 -7.30 2.29
N ILE A 65 -48.60 -7.69 1.14
CA ILE A 65 -48.92 -7.14 -0.17
C ILE A 65 -49.37 -8.22 -1.14
N LYS A 66 -50.13 -7.80 -2.16
CA LYS A 66 -50.42 -8.54 -3.39
C LYS A 66 -50.06 -7.68 -4.60
N CYS A 67 -49.61 -8.34 -5.69
CA CYS A 67 -49.39 -7.74 -6.99
C CYS A 67 -50.15 -8.54 -8.03
N THR A 68 -51.15 -7.95 -8.68
CA THR A 68 -51.94 -8.62 -9.70
C THR A 68 -51.16 -8.80 -11.00
N GLN A 69 -51.55 -9.78 -11.85
CA GLN A 69 -50.89 -9.94 -13.16
C GLN A 69 -51.00 -8.69 -14.03
N GLU A 70 -52.09 -7.91 -13.91
CA GLU A 70 -52.25 -6.67 -14.66
C GLU A 70 -51.28 -5.59 -14.14
N ALA A 71 -51.11 -5.47 -12.82
CA ALA A 71 -50.16 -4.55 -12.22
C ALA A 71 -48.68 -4.90 -12.57
N GLN A 72 -48.37 -6.20 -12.68
CA GLN A 72 -47.04 -6.66 -13.09
C GLN A 72 -46.67 -6.20 -14.50
N LYS A 73 -47.63 -6.10 -15.43
CA LYS A 73 -47.38 -5.62 -16.80
C LYS A 73 -46.98 -4.15 -16.87
N GLY A 74 -47.30 -3.38 -15.83
CA GLY A 74 -46.90 -1.98 -15.74
C GLY A 74 -45.46 -1.76 -15.29
N ILE A 75 -44.79 -2.77 -14.74
CA ILE A 75 -43.42 -2.68 -14.31
C ILE A 75 -42.51 -2.62 -15.55
N SER A 76 -41.54 -1.70 -15.53
CA SER A 76 -40.65 -1.50 -16.67
C SER A 76 -39.21 -1.32 -16.22
N VAL A 77 -38.27 -1.70 -17.07
CA VAL A 77 -36.83 -1.48 -16.86
C VAL A 77 -36.24 -0.80 -18.09
N VAL A 78 -35.40 0.22 -17.84
CA VAL A 78 -34.62 0.92 -18.86
C VAL A 78 -33.17 0.48 -18.71
N GLY A 79 -32.45 0.38 -19.84
CA GLY A 79 -31.03 -0.05 -19.86
C GLY A 79 -30.81 -1.37 -20.63
N GLY A 80 -31.88 -1.95 -21.19
CA GLY A 80 -31.78 -3.17 -22.02
C GLY A 80 -31.93 -4.50 -21.29
N ALA A 81 -32.15 -4.47 -19.98
CA ALA A 81 -32.47 -5.67 -19.20
C ALA A 81 -33.88 -6.20 -19.49
N VAL A 82 -34.11 -7.45 -19.18
CA VAL A 82 -35.41 -8.12 -19.31
C VAL A 82 -35.95 -8.47 -17.92
N ILE A 83 -37.25 -8.23 -17.70
CA ILE A 83 -37.96 -8.66 -16.49
C ILE A 83 -38.38 -10.12 -16.69
N ASP A 84 -37.73 -11.05 -16.01
CA ASP A 84 -38.02 -12.48 -16.12
C ASP A 84 -39.19 -12.91 -15.22
N LYS A 85 -39.24 -12.33 -14.01
CA LYS A 85 -40.22 -12.75 -13.01
C LYS A 85 -40.55 -11.61 -12.06
N VAL A 86 -41.83 -11.52 -11.69
CA VAL A 86 -42.33 -10.68 -10.61
C VAL A 86 -43.08 -11.58 -9.64
N ASN A 87 -42.77 -11.52 -8.36
CA ASN A 87 -43.40 -12.32 -7.32
C ASN A 87 -43.68 -11.48 -6.07
N ALA A 88 -44.88 -11.52 -5.56
CA ALA A 88 -45.25 -10.88 -4.30
C ALA A 88 -45.57 -11.97 -3.26
N TYR A 89 -44.89 -11.94 -2.12
CA TYR A 89 -45.07 -12.87 -1.02
C TYR A 89 -44.85 -12.19 0.34
N GLY A 90 -45.80 -12.29 1.22
CA GLY A 90 -45.73 -11.59 2.52
C GLY A 90 -45.62 -10.08 2.34
N THR A 91 -44.57 -9.51 2.84
CA THR A 91 -44.26 -8.07 2.73
C THR A 91 -43.37 -7.73 1.51
N ASP A 92 -42.92 -8.71 0.75
CA ASP A 92 -41.88 -8.54 -0.24
C ASP A 92 -42.40 -8.67 -1.68
N LEU A 93 -42.04 -7.71 -2.54
CA LEU A 93 -42.16 -7.81 -3.98
C LEU A 93 -40.77 -8.06 -4.54
N THR A 94 -40.57 -9.22 -5.18
CA THR A 94 -39.30 -9.55 -5.85
C THR A 94 -39.46 -9.40 -7.36
N VAL A 95 -38.59 -8.61 -7.98
CA VAL A 95 -38.44 -8.47 -9.44
C VAL A 95 -37.12 -9.08 -9.85
N THR A 96 -37.14 -10.09 -10.73
CA THR A 96 -35.92 -10.72 -11.26
C THR A 96 -35.66 -10.20 -12.66
N LEU A 97 -34.46 -9.73 -12.88
CA LEU A 97 -33.97 -9.22 -14.16
C LEU A 97 -32.90 -10.14 -14.72
N SER A 98 -32.82 -10.22 -16.06
CA SER A 98 -31.73 -10.85 -16.81
C SER A 98 -31.26 -9.97 -17.97
N GLY A 99 -30.22 -10.42 -18.67
CA GLY A 99 -29.66 -9.65 -19.79
C GLY A 99 -28.91 -8.41 -19.35
N LEU A 100 -28.40 -8.38 -18.11
CA LEU A 100 -27.58 -7.29 -17.62
C LEU A 100 -26.22 -7.28 -18.35
N THR A 101 -25.83 -6.13 -18.85
CA THR A 101 -24.53 -5.87 -19.50
C THR A 101 -23.61 -5.18 -18.52
N ARG A 102 -22.33 -5.54 -18.46
CA ARG A 102 -21.34 -4.88 -17.60
C ARG A 102 -21.12 -3.43 -18.01
N GLY A 103 -20.91 -2.56 -17.02
CA GLY A 103 -20.70 -1.13 -17.21
C GLY A 103 -21.97 -0.35 -17.58
N ALA A 104 -23.14 -0.95 -17.43
CA ALA A 104 -24.41 -0.32 -17.80
C ALA A 104 -25.20 0.14 -16.57
N SER A 105 -25.97 1.22 -16.76
CA SER A 105 -26.90 1.73 -15.75
C SER A 105 -28.35 1.34 -16.08
N TYR A 106 -29.11 1.03 -15.06
CA TYR A 106 -30.48 0.55 -15.17
C TYR A 106 -31.42 1.35 -14.27
N THR A 107 -32.65 1.52 -14.74
CA THR A 107 -33.73 2.09 -13.93
C THR A 107 -34.92 1.16 -14.00
N LEU A 108 -35.31 0.60 -12.87
CA LEU A 108 -36.53 -0.20 -12.72
C LEU A 108 -37.65 0.69 -12.15
N THR A 109 -38.79 0.76 -12.85
CA THR A 109 -39.93 1.59 -12.43
C THR A 109 -41.09 0.69 -12.05
N LEU A 110 -41.60 0.88 -10.83
CA LEU A 110 -42.85 0.34 -10.34
C LEU A 110 -43.88 1.48 -10.36
N PRO A 111 -44.92 1.45 -11.23
CA PRO A 111 -45.98 2.47 -11.23
C PRO A 111 -46.76 2.54 -9.91
N ALA A 112 -47.42 3.64 -9.66
CA ALA A 112 -48.34 3.74 -8.53
C ALA A 112 -49.42 2.65 -8.60
N GLY A 113 -49.67 2.01 -7.48
CA GLY A 113 -50.65 0.90 -7.42
C GLY A 113 -50.08 -0.48 -7.83
N THR A 114 -48.78 -0.59 -8.10
CA THR A 114 -48.13 -1.89 -8.42
C THR A 114 -48.39 -2.93 -7.34
N VAL A 115 -48.37 -2.54 -6.06
CA VAL A 115 -48.74 -3.41 -4.96
C VAL A 115 -49.95 -2.83 -4.21
N GLN A 116 -50.78 -3.72 -3.65
CA GLN A 116 -51.93 -3.40 -2.83
C GLN A 116 -51.88 -4.26 -1.57
N GLY A 117 -52.43 -3.75 -0.48
CA GLY A 117 -52.69 -4.54 0.71
C GLY A 117 -53.92 -5.43 0.56
N TYR A 118 -54.26 -6.15 1.62
CA TYR A 118 -55.37 -7.10 1.64
C TYR A 118 -56.66 -6.52 2.21
N LYS A 119 -56.67 -5.29 2.73
CA LYS A 119 -57.87 -4.66 3.28
C LYS A 119 -58.77 -4.18 2.15
N PRO A 120 -60.12 -4.23 2.31
CA PRO A 120 -61.06 -3.69 1.34
C PRO A 120 -60.83 -2.18 1.12
N ASN A 121 -60.98 -1.71 -0.12
CA ASN A 121 -60.84 -0.31 -0.53
C ASN A 121 -59.50 0.36 -0.19
N GLN A 122 -58.45 -0.43 0.03
CA GLN A 122 -57.11 0.07 0.32
C GLN A 122 -56.49 0.67 -0.94
N LYS A 123 -55.93 1.85 -0.82
CA LYS A 123 -55.13 2.49 -1.89
C LYS A 123 -53.89 1.65 -2.23
N GLY A 124 -53.47 1.68 -3.49
CA GLY A 124 -52.22 1.06 -3.90
C GLY A 124 -50.99 1.87 -3.47
N SER A 125 -49.83 1.24 -3.54
CA SER A 125 -48.53 1.85 -3.24
C SER A 125 -48.25 3.09 -4.09
N ALA A 126 -47.38 3.97 -3.60
CA ALA A 126 -46.75 5.02 -4.42
C ALA A 126 -45.90 4.40 -5.55
N ALA A 127 -45.61 5.18 -6.57
CA ALA A 127 -44.63 4.80 -7.60
C ALA A 127 -43.22 4.75 -7.01
N VAL A 128 -42.42 3.82 -7.51
CA VAL A 128 -41.00 3.65 -7.11
C VAL A 128 -40.14 3.67 -8.36
N SER A 129 -39.07 4.45 -8.32
CA SER A 129 -37.98 4.39 -9.29
C SER A 129 -36.73 3.87 -8.56
N PHE A 130 -36.17 2.77 -9.06
CA PHE A 130 -35.02 2.09 -8.47
C PHE A 130 -33.88 2.09 -9.48
N HIS A 131 -32.70 2.54 -9.04
CA HIS A 131 -31.53 2.72 -9.88
C HIS A 131 -30.43 1.74 -9.45
N PHE A 132 -29.69 1.19 -10.39
CA PHE A 132 -28.50 0.42 -10.13
C PHE A 132 -27.58 0.42 -11.35
N SER A 133 -26.33 0.08 -11.16
CA SER A 133 -25.38 -0.15 -12.24
C SER A 133 -24.61 -1.46 -12.05
N THR A 134 -24.18 -2.02 -13.17
CA THR A 134 -23.28 -3.16 -13.18
C THR A 134 -21.86 -2.67 -13.18
N ARG A 135 -20.95 -3.48 -12.58
CA ARG A 135 -19.52 -3.19 -12.59
C ARG A 135 -18.99 -3.13 -14.02
N GLU A 136 -18.14 -2.15 -14.29
CA GLU A 136 -17.38 -2.08 -15.53
C GLU A 136 -16.61 -3.40 -15.79
N PRO A 137 -16.44 -3.81 -17.06
CA PRO A 137 -15.55 -4.91 -17.38
C PRO A 137 -14.15 -4.61 -16.84
N GLU A 138 -13.59 -5.51 -16.06
CA GLU A 138 -12.19 -5.38 -15.67
C GLU A 138 -11.34 -5.50 -16.94
N VAL A 139 -10.67 -4.43 -17.33
CA VAL A 139 -9.60 -4.49 -18.32
C VAL A 139 -8.49 -5.34 -17.70
N PRO A 140 -8.06 -6.43 -18.35
CA PRO A 140 -6.95 -7.21 -17.81
C PRO A 140 -5.76 -6.26 -17.57
N PRO A 141 -5.12 -6.32 -16.38
CA PRO A 141 -3.95 -5.50 -16.13
C PRO A 141 -2.85 -5.85 -17.15
N SER A 142 -2.17 -4.82 -17.62
CA SER A 142 -1.03 -4.95 -18.55
C SER A 142 0.16 -4.16 -18.01
N PRO A 143 1.40 -4.48 -18.42
CA PRO A 143 2.56 -3.67 -18.07
C PRO A 143 2.34 -2.19 -18.39
N MET A 144 2.88 -1.32 -17.54
CA MET A 144 2.86 0.12 -17.80
C MET A 144 3.86 0.43 -18.94
N GLU A 145 3.38 1.13 -19.95
CA GLU A 145 4.27 1.59 -21.03
C GLU A 145 5.14 2.78 -20.56
N PRO A 146 6.43 2.80 -20.92
CA PRO A 146 7.29 3.93 -20.62
C PRO A 146 6.85 5.19 -21.39
N GLY A 147 6.84 6.31 -20.70
CA GLY A 147 6.41 7.59 -21.27
C GLY A 147 6.73 8.77 -20.35
N THR A 148 6.22 9.93 -20.73
CA THR A 148 6.32 11.14 -19.91
C THR A 148 4.91 11.71 -19.68
N ASP A 149 4.77 12.41 -18.55
CA ASP A 149 3.56 13.19 -18.27
C ASP A 149 3.49 14.46 -19.13
N ALA A 150 2.42 15.24 -18.97
CA ALA A 150 2.21 16.49 -19.69
C ALA A 150 3.28 17.58 -19.41
N PHE A 151 4.07 17.41 -18.37
CA PHE A 151 5.14 18.32 -17.95
C PHE A 151 6.53 17.83 -18.37
N GLY A 152 6.60 16.68 -19.05
CA GLY A 152 7.85 16.07 -19.52
C GLY A 152 8.57 15.23 -18.49
N TRP A 153 7.93 14.88 -17.35
CA TRP A 153 8.50 13.97 -16.36
C TRP A 153 8.28 12.52 -16.77
N GLU A 154 9.32 11.71 -16.63
CA GLU A 154 9.23 10.28 -16.86
C GLU A 154 8.19 9.66 -15.91
N ASN A 155 7.30 8.83 -16.46
CA ASN A 155 6.47 7.98 -15.63
C ASN A 155 7.30 6.88 -14.96
N ALA A 156 6.72 6.13 -14.03
CA ALA A 156 7.41 5.10 -13.26
C ALA A 156 8.06 4.02 -14.17
N ALA A 157 7.42 3.65 -15.28
CA ALA A 157 7.97 2.66 -16.23
C ALA A 157 9.18 3.19 -17.00
N ALA A 158 9.20 4.47 -17.37
CA ALA A 158 10.36 5.10 -17.98
C ALA A 158 11.50 5.26 -16.95
N CYS A 159 11.16 5.70 -15.73
CA CYS A 159 12.10 5.91 -14.65
C CYS A 159 12.89 4.63 -14.29
N VAL A 160 12.22 3.48 -14.11
CA VAL A 160 12.93 2.21 -13.80
C VAL A 160 13.86 1.78 -14.94
N ARG A 161 13.51 2.06 -16.20
CA ARG A 161 14.40 1.79 -17.34
C ARG A 161 15.61 2.72 -17.35
N SER A 162 15.41 4.00 -17.05
CA SER A 162 16.47 5.02 -17.00
C SER A 162 17.45 4.79 -15.85
N MET A 163 17.00 4.23 -14.71
CA MET A 163 17.87 3.83 -13.59
C MET A 163 18.90 2.76 -14.00
N GLY A 164 18.54 1.84 -14.87
CA GLY A 164 19.41 0.77 -15.35
C GLY A 164 19.79 -0.22 -14.24
N VAL A 165 21.03 -0.16 -13.75
CA VAL A 165 21.51 -0.91 -12.58
C VAL A 165 22.15 0.04 -11.59
N GLY A 166 22.01 -0.26 -10.31
CA GLY A 166 22.46 0.58 -9.23
C GLY A 166 23.31 -0.14 -8.18
N TRP A 167 23.71 0.65 -7.21
CA TRP A 167 24.47 0.23 -6.04
C TRP A 167 23.92 0.93 -4.80
N ASN A 168 24.00 0.28 -3.64
CA ASN A 168 23.62 0.90 -2.37
C ASN A 168 24.84 1.61 -1.73
N LEU A 169 24.67 2.86 -1.32
CA LEU A 169 25.65 3.58 -0.49
C LEU A 169 25.37 3.28 1.00
N GLY A 170 25.30 1.99 1.33
CA GLY A 170 24.95 1.53 2.66
C GLY A 170 26.06 1.63 3.69
N ASN A 171 25.71 1.48 4.96
CA ASN A 171 26.59 1.57 6.13
C ASN A 171 27.28 2.94 6.27
N THR A 172 26.59 4.00 5.87
CA THR A 172 27.01 5.39 5.93
C THR A 172 25.94 6.25 6.62
N LEU A 173 25.06 6.92 5.86
CA LEU A 173 23.98 7.73 6.41
C LEU A 173 22.87 6.91 7.07
N ASP A 174 22.87 5.62 6.89
CA ASP A 174 21.98 4.67 7.57
C ASP A 174 22.53 4.20 8.92
N SER A 175 23.77 4.54 9.30
CA SER A 175 24.37 4.14 10.56
C SER A 175 23.65 4.72 11.77
N ASN A 176 23.42 3.88 12.78
CA ASN A 176 22.69 4.21 13.99
C ASN A 176 23.11 3.27 15.14
N SER A 177 22.70 3.57 16.39
CA SER A 177 22.99 2.70 17.53
C SER A 177 22.21 1.38 17.49
N GLY A 178 20.99 1.36 16.99
CA GLY A 178 20.17 0.16 16.77
C GLY A 178 19.54 -0.47 18.00
N ASP A 179 19.93 -0.06 19.21
CA ASP A 179 19.46 -0.63 20.46
C ASP A 179 19.20 0.44 21.51
N VAL A 180 17.94 0.57 21.98
CA VAL A 180 17.55 1.56 22.98
C VAL A 180 18.26 1.37 24.32
N ASP A 181 18.76 0.15 24.62
CA ASP A 181 19.54 -0.16 25.80
C ASP A 181 21.06 -0.05 25.58
N ASN A 182 21.48 0.33 24.38
CA ASN A 182 22.88 0.56 24.02
C ASN A 182 23.03 1.64 22.94
N MET A 183 22.58 2.84 23.24
CA MET A 183 22.67 4.04 22.39
C MET A 183 24.10 4.58 22.38
N TRP A 184 25.04 3.79 21.85
CA TRP A 184 26.48 4.05 21.97
C TRP A 184 26.96 5.27 21.17
N ILE A 185 26.33 5.57 20.03
CA ILE A 185 26.67 6.76 19.25
C ILE A 185 26.21 8.01 20.02
N GLU A 186 24.93 8.05 20.42
CA GLU A 186 24.30 9.19 21.07
C GLU A 186 24.88 9.46 22.48
N ALA A 187 25.35 8.42 23.16
CA ALA A 187 25.93 8.51 24.50
C ALA A 187 27.38 8.96 24.51
N PHE A 188 28.18 8.53 23.51
CA PHE A 188 29.65 8.64 23.58
C PHE A 188 30.27 9.37 22.39
N SER A 189 29.46 9.89 21.47
CA SER A 189 29.93 10.70 20.36
C SER A 189 29.38 12.15 20.46
N GLU A 190 29.95 13.05 19.66
CA GLU A 190 29.52 14.45 19.66
C GLU A 190 28.24 14.70 18.85
N ARG A 191 27.55 13.68 18.39
CA ARG A 191 26.34 13.76 17.55
C ARG A 191 26.49 14.60 16.26
N LYS A 192 27.70 14.73 15.74
CA LYS A 192 27.95 15.36 14.44
C LYS A 192 27.56 14.42 13.32
N PRO A 193 27.05 14.89 12.18
CA PRO A 193 26.76 14.04 11.01
C PRO A 193 27.89 13.08 10.66
N SER A 194 29.15 13.54 10.65
CA SER A 194 30.31 12.71 10.37
C SER A 194 30.52 11.54 11.34
N ASN A 195 30.10 11.69 12.61
CA ASN A 195 30.25 10.63 13.60
C ASN A 195 29.24 9.49 13.38
N TYR A 196 28.03 9.82 12.89
CA TYR A 196 27.07 8.81 12.46
C TYR A 196 27.53 8.15 11.18
N GLU A 197 27.87 8.93 10.14
CA GLU A 197 28.25 8.42 8.84
C GLU A 197 29.44 7.44 8.89
N THR A 198 30.35 7.62 9.85
CA THR A 198 31.53 6.75 10.02
C THR A 198 31.38 5.71 11.13
N ALA A 199 30.26 5.70 11.85
CA ALA A 199 30.07 4.86 13.04
C ALA A 199 30.21 3.37 12.76
N TRP A 200 29.78 2.92 11.59
CA TRP A 200 29.86 1.51 11.17
C TRP A 200 31.13 1.18 10.37
N GLY A 201 32.14 2.04 10.43
CA GLY A 201 33.48 1.78 9.89
C GLY A 201 33.67 2.13 8.42
N GLN A 202 32.70 2.74 7.77
CA GLN A 202 32.88 3.33 6.45
C GLN A 202 33.47 4.75 6.57
N PRO A 203 34.26 5.22 5.61
CA PRO A 203 34.66 6.62 5.53
C PRO A 203 33.47 7.49 5.12
N LEU A 204 33.64 8.81 5.26
CA LEU A 204 32.70 9.76 4.68
C LEU A 204 32.53 9.53 3.19
N ALA A 205 31.29 9.57 2.71
CA ALA A 205 31.03 9.51 1.27
C ALA A 205 31.60 10.74 0.57
N THR A 206 32.24 10.53 -0.57
CA THR A 206 32.90 11.58 -1.36
C THR A 206 32.40 11.60 -2.81
N ARG A 207 32.64 12.71 -3.51
CA ARG A 207 32.39 12.81 -4.96
C ARG A 207 33.18 11.78 -5.74
N GLU A 208 34.43 11.53 -5.38
CA GLU A 208 35.30 10.58 -6.03
C GLU A 208 34.75 9.14 -5.93
N LEU A 209 34.15 8.80 -4.78
CA LEU A 209 33.48 7.51 -4.63
C LEU A 209 32.30 7.38 -5.60
N ILE A 210 31.44 8.40 -5.66
CA ILE A 210 30.28 8.40 -6.57
C ILE A 210 30.74 8.41 -8.04
N HIS A 211 31.78 9.19 -8.35
CA HIS A 211 32.39 9.19 -9.68
C HIS A 211 32.88 7.80 -10.10
N MET A 212 33.47 7.02 -9.19
CA MET A 212 33.90 5.64 -9.45
C MET A 212 32.71 4.75 -9.89
N PHE A 213 31.54 4.88 -9.28
CA PHE A 213 30.35 4.14 -9.70
C PHE A 213 29.88 4.57 -11.11
N LYS A 214 29.84 5.87 -11.37
CA LYS A 214 29.49 6.41 -12.69
C LYS A 214 30.44 5.94 -13.78
N GLN A 215 31.74 6.01 -13.53
CA GLN A 215 32.80 5.56 -14.48
C GLN A 215 32.71 4.05 -14.77
N ALA A 216 32.23 3.27 -13.81
CA ALA A 216 31.99 1.84 -14.04
C ALA A 216 30.78 1.60 -14.95
N GLY A 217 29.81 2.52 -15.03
CA GLY A 217 28.62 2.41 -15.87
C GLY A 217 27.31 2.20 -15.10
N PHE A 218 27.29 2.43 -13.78
CA PHE A 218 26.06 2.43 -12.99
C PHE A 218 25.19 3.65 -13.31
N GLY A 219 23.87 3.45 -13.39
CA GLY A 219 22.89 4.49 -13.68
C GLY A 219 22.23 5.10 -12.44
N ALA A 220 22.35 4.44 -11.28
CA ALA A 220 21.66 4.87 -10.07
C ALA A 220 22.43 4.50 -8.79
N ILE A 221 22.23 5.30 -7.74
CA ILE A 221 22.68 5.03 -6.37
C ILE A 221 21.48 5.13 -5.43
N ARG A 222 21.25 4.10 -4.60
CA ARG A 222 20.34 4.18 -3.47
C ARG A 222 21.13 4.68 -2.26
N VAL A 223 20.63 5.75 -1.64
CA VAL A 223 21.21 6.43 -0.48
C VAL A 223 20.32 6.17 0.72
N PRO A 224 20.58 5.10 1.49
CA PRO A 224 19.80 4.82 2.69
C PRO A 224 20.15 5.81 3.80
N VAL A 225 19.11 6.32 4.50
CA VAL A 225 19.26 7.31 5.56
C VAL A 225 18.42 6.93 6.78
N THR A 226 19.06 6.90 7.95
CA THR A 226 18.38 6.76 9.24
C THR A 226 18.12 8.14 9.84
N TRP A 227 16.89 8.39 10.24
CA TRP A 227 16.46 9.73 10.65
C TRP A 227 16.20 9.88 12.14
N TYR A 228 15.81 8.82 12.89
CA TYR A 228 15.39 8.93 14.28
C TYR A 228 16.39 9.67 15.20
N PRO A 229 17.72 9.51 15.04
CA PRO A 229 18.67 10.21 15.91
C PRO A 229 18.68 11.74 15.67
N HIS A 230 18.15 12.14 14.53
CA HIS A 230 18.21 13.50 13.99
C HIS A 230 16.84 14.20 13.93
N ILE A 231 15.80 13.61 14.55
CA ILE A 231 14.46 14.20 14.64
C ILE A 231 14.22 14.66 16.08
N GLY A 232 13.97 15.94 16.28
CA GLY A 232 13.63 16.50 17.59
C GLY A 232 14.72 16.25 18.63
N THR A 233 14.35 15.79 19.83
CA THR A 233 15.27 15.56 20.93
C THR A 233 15.24 14.12 21.39
N VAL A 234 16.34 13.40 21.15
CA VAL A 234 16.62 12.05 21.65
C VAL A 234 17.42 12.16 22.94
N ASN A 235 16.77 11.97 24.09
CA ASN A 235 17.40 12.06 25.40
C ASN A 235 17.99 10.73 25.83
N VAL A 236 19.31 10.59 25.74
CA VAL A 236 20.04 9.39 26.16
C VAL A 236 20.63 9.61 27.54
N THR A 237 20.30 8.70 28.45
CA THR A 237 20.93 8.63 29.78
C THR A 237 22.03 7.59 29.80
N VAL A 238 23.13 7.85 30.53
CA VAL A 238 24.25 6.88 30.60
C VAL A 238 24.23 6.19 31.96
N SER A 239 24.17 4.85 31.93
CA SER A 239 24.32 4.01 33.10
C SER A 239 25.06 2.72 32.75
N ASN A 240 25.88 2.20 33.65
CA ASN A 240 26.67 0.98 33.43
C ASN A 240 27.48 1.00 32.11
N ASN A 241 28.03 2.13 31.74
CA ASN A 241 28.78 2.36 30.49
C ASN A 241 27.98 2.09 29.21
N LYS A 242 26.65 2.24 29.25
CA LYS A 242 25.75 2.15 28.11
C LYS A 242 24.83 3.38 28.06
N GLY A 243 24.49 3.78 26.85
CA GLY A 243 23.44 4.75 26.62
C GLY A 243 22.07 4.07 26.65
N HIS A 244 21.09 4.67 27.29
CA HIS A 244 19.71 4.19 27.35
C HIS A 244 18.77 5.28 26.87
N TRP A 245 17.87 4.94 26.00
CA TRP A 245 16.85 5.83 25.47
C TRP A 245 15.44 5.34 25.79
N ASP A 246 14.73 6.09 26.59
CA ASP A 246 13.28 5.91 26.73
C ASP A 246 12.58 6.67 25.59
N MET A 247 12.09 5.93 24.59
CA MET A 247 11.42 6.50 23.43
C MET A 247 10.17 7.32 23.79
N SER A 248 9.55 7.08 24.95
CA SER A 248 8.41 7.89 25.42
C SER A 248 8.79 9.34 25.73
N THR A 249 10.09 9.61 25.94
CA THR A 249 10.64 10.95 26.18
C THR A 249 11.00 11.70 24.90
N TRP A 250 10.82 11.08 23.74
CA TRP A 250 11.16 11.65 22.44
C TRP A 250 10.22 12.81 22.07
N THR A 251 10.75 14.01 21.96
CA THR A 251 9.97 15.22 21.69
C THR A 251 10.45 15.94 20.43
N GLY A 252 9.55 16.72 19.83
CA GLY A 252 9.85 17.47 18.62
C GLY A 252 9.76 16.62 17.34
N TYR A 253 9.63 17.30 16.21
CA TYR A 253 9.46 16.69 14.88
C TYR A 253 10.46 17.27 13.87
N ASP A 254 11.19 18.32 14.25
CA ASP A 254 12.11 19.01 13.35
C ASP A 254 13.35 18.16 13.10
N VAL A 255 13.72 18.02 11.84
CA VAL A 255 14.97 17.37 11.44
C VAL A 255 16.15 18.30 11.72
N ASP A 256 17.24 17.77 12.28
CA ASP A 256 18.48 18.50 12.47
C ASP A 256 18.97 19.09 11.14
N PRO A 257 19.11 20.42 11.03
CA PRO A 257 19.56 21.07 9.81
C PRO A 257 20.94 20.63 9.34
N ALA A 258 21.85 20.27 10.26
CA ALA A 258 23.19 19.79 9.90
C ALA A 258 23.12 18.39 9.25
N TRP A 259 22.22 17.52 9.76
CA TRP A 259 21.97 16.23 9.15
C TRP A 259 21.34 16.36 7.76
N MET A 260 20.29 17.18 7.63
CA MET A 260 19.64 17.44 6.34
C MET A 260 20.63 18.01 5.32
N ALA A 261 21.51 18.93 5.73
CA ALA A 261 22.54 19.49 4.87
C ALA A 261 23.52 18.42 4.39
N ARG A 262 23.94 17.46 5.27
CA ARG A 262 24.81 16.36 4.87
C ARG A 262 24.13 15.38 3.92
N VAL A 263 22.88 15.01 4.19
CA VAL A 263 22.09 14.17 3.28
C VAL A 263 22.00 14.84 1.91
N LYS A 264 21.66 16.12 1.86
CA LYS A 264 21.58 16.91 0.64
C LYS A 264 22.92 16.94 -0.13
N GLU A 265 24.02 17.07 0.58
CA GLU A 265 25.37 17.06 -0.03
C GLU A 265 25.66 15.73 -0.74
N VAL A 266 25.34 14.58 -0.09
CA VAL A 266 25.54 13.26 -0.68
C VAL A 266 24.59 13.01 -1.85
N VAL A 267 23.33 13.42 -1.73
CA VAL A 267 22.36 13.37 -2.85
C VAL A 267 22.89 14.15 -4.05
N ASN A 268 23.44 15.37 -3.82
CA ASN A 268 24.04 16.18 -4.88
C ASN A 268 25.24 15.50 -5.54
N TYR A 269 26.07 14.76 -4.80
CA TYR A 269 27.16 14.01 -5.43
C TYR A 269 26.66 13.02 -6.48
N VAL A 270 25.50 12.35 -6.23
CA VAL A 270 24.91 11.39 -7.17
C VAL A 270 24.31 12.12 -8.38
N LEU A 271 23.53 13.17 -8.13
CA LEU A 271 22.83 13.89 -9.19
C LEU A 271 23.80 14.67 -10.11
N ASP A 272 24.88 15.25 -9.55
CA ASP A 272 25.92 15.95 -10.31
C ASP A 272 26.65 15.03 -11.32
N GLU A 273 26.69 13.72 -11.04
CA GLU A 273 27.20 12.70 -11.98
C GLU A 273 26.16 12.28 -13.03
N GLY A 274 24.96 12.86 -13.02
CA GLY A 274 23.85 12.51 -13.92
C GLY A 274 23.36 11.08 -13.70
N MET A 275 23.32 10.64 -12.45
CA MET A 275 22.72 9.35 -12.02
C MET A 275 21.42 9.58 -11.28
N TYR A 276 20.56 8.57 -11.28
CA TYR A 276 19.39 8.54 -10.41
C TYR A 276 19.81 8.34 -8.94
N CYS A 277 19.12 9.01 -8.05
CA CYS A 277 19.31 8.91 -6.61
C CYS A 277 18.01 8.47 -5.96
N ILE A 278 18.02 7.33 -5.23
CA ILE A 278 16.90 6.91 -4.39
C ILE A 278 17.23 7.32 -2.96
N LEU A 279 16.38 8.14 -2.34
CA LEU A 279 16.50 8.59 -0.96
C LEU A 279 15.35 8.02 -0.12
N ASN A 280 15.66 7.43 1.05
CA ASN A 280 14.67 6.75 1.86
C ASN A 280 14.68 7.12 3.36
N VAL A 281 13.78 6.47 4.10
CA VAL A 281 13.74 6.35 5.57
C VAL A 281 14.12 4.92 5.92
N HIS A 282 15.34 4.70 6.46
CA HIS A 282 15.96 3.37 6.48
C HIS A 282 15.77 2.61 7.81
N HIS A 283 16.71 2.69 8.74
CA HIS A 283 16.64 1.96 10.01
C HIS A 283 15.70 2.62 11.06
N ASP A 284 14.86 3.51 10.64
CA ASP A 284 13.64 3.91 11.35
C ASP A 284 12.62 2.77 11.40
N THR A 285 12.85 1.74 10.59
CA THR A 285 12.14 0.45 10.48
C THR A 285 13.03 -0.73 10.88
N GLY A 286 12.64 -1.95 10.52
CA GLY A 286 13.45 -3.17 10.73
C GLY A 286 13.30 -3.79 12.11
N ALA A 287 14.23 -4.69 12.48
CA ALA A 287 14.18 -5.47 13.72
C ALA A 287 14.80 -4.74 14.93
N ALA A 288 15.58 -3.67 14.71
CA ALA A 288 16.23 -2.91 15.78
C ALA A 288 15.22 -2.35 16.78
N THR A 289 15.58 -2.27 18.06
CA THR A 289 14.68 -1.74 19.09
C THR A 289 14.45 -0.22 18.95
N THR A 290 15.36 0.48 18.25
CA THR A 290 15.21 1.89 17.89
C THR A 290 14.27 2.14 16.71
N GLY A 291 13.88 1.09 15.96
CA GLY A 291 12.94 1.19 14.87
C GLY A 291 11.56 1.60 15.36
N TRP A 292 11.17 2.83 15.11
CA TRP A 292 9.94 3.45 15.62
C TRP A 292 8.74 3.31 14.66
N LEU A 293 8.99 3.01 13.40
CA LEU A 293 7.96 2.69 12.41
C LEU A 293 7.70 1.18 12.42
N ARG A 294 6.46 0.80 12.66
CA ARG A 294 6.03 -0.60 12.74
C ARG A 294 4.73 -0.81 11.98
N ALA A 295 4.63 -1.94 11.32
CA ALA A 295 3.39 -2.40 10.68
C ALA A 295 2.40 -2.93 11.75
N ASP A 296 1.99 -2.06 12.65
CA ASP A 296 1.08 -2.28 13.79
C ASP A 296 0.15 -1.07 13.90
N ARG A 297 -1.15 -1.29 14.04
CA ARG A 297 -2.16 -0.23 14.04
C ARG A 297 -2.00 0.74 15.20
N THR A 298 -1.64 0.25 16.37
CA THR A 298 -1.46 1.08 17.56
C THR A 298 -0.26 1.98 17.41
N VAL A 299 0.87 1.42 16.93
CA VAL A 299 2.09 2.19 16.67
C VAL A 299 1.86 3.20 15.57
N TYR A 300 1.24 2.80 14.45
CA TYR A 300 0.91 3.71 13.35
C TYR A 300 0.12 4.93 13.84
N ASN A 301 -0.95 4.72 14.61
CA ASN A 301 -1.76 5.82 15.14
C ASN A 301 -0.98 6.76 16.06
N ALA A 302 0.03 6.25 16.76
CA ALA A 302 0.86 7.06 17.67
C ALA A 302 1.94 7.87 16.96
N VAL A 303 2.48 7.38 15.83
CA VAL A 303 3.66 7.97 15.20
C VAL A 303 3.39 8.58 13.81
N ARG A 304 2.19 8.40 13.26
CA ARG A 304 1.79 8.87 11.93
C ARG A 304 2.15 10.34 11.68
N ASP A 305 1.83 11.21 12.63
CA ASP A 305 2.08 12.65 12.47
C ASP A 305 3.59 12.97 12.39
N ARG A 306 4.42 12.25 13.14
CA ARG A 306 5.88 12.39 13.06
C ARG A 306 6.40 11.87 11.72
N TYR A 307 5.88 10.76 11.21
CA TYR A 307 6.24 10.23 9.91
C TYR A 307 5.87 11.19 8.77
N CYS A 308 4.67 11.73 8.78
CA CYS A 308 4.25 12.75 7.82
C CYS A 308 5.09 14.03 7.93
N SER A 309 5.40 14.48 9.16
CA SER A 309 6.28 15.64 9.36
C SER A 309 7.68 15.41 8.80
N LEU A 310 8.26 14.24 9.01
CA LEU A 310 9.57 13.88 8.44
C LEU A 310 9.55 13.97 6.92
N TRP A 311 8.58 13.30 6.26
CA TRP A 311 8.48 13.33 4.80
C TRP A 311 8.16 14.72 4.25
N ASN A 312 7.36 15.52 4.96
CA ASN A 312 7.11 16.90 4.58
C ASN A 312 8.40 17.74 4.57
N GLN A 313 9.25 17.58 5.57
CA GLN A 313 10.54 18.31 5.65
C GLN A 313 11.51 17.84 4.56
N ILE A 314 11.65 16.53 4.34
CA ILE A 314 12.46 15.99 3.25
C ILE A 314 11.94 16.51 1.90
N ALA A 315 10.63 16.39 1.65
CA ALA A 315 10.04 16.80 0.39
C ALA A 315 10.18 18.29 0.10
N LEU A 316 10.06 19.15 1.12
CA LEU A 316 10.28 20.60 0.98
C LEU A 316 11.74 20.94 0.69
N GLU A 317 12.72 20.28 1.35
CA GLU A 317 14.14 20.49 1.11
C GLU A 317 14.53 20.20 -0.34
N PHE A 318 13.93 19.17 -0.94
CA PHE A 318 14.22 18.72 -2.30
C PHE A 318 13.15 19.11 -3.33
N GLN A 319 12.24 20.05 -3.01
CA GLN A 319 11.08 20.39 -3.84
C GLN A 319 11.44 20.81 -5.27
N SER A 320 12.57 21.48 -5.46
CA SER A 320 13.02 21.97 -6.77
C SER A 320 13.92 21.00 -7.56
N TYR A 321 14.22 19.82 -6.99
CA TYR A 321 15.10 18.82 -7.63
C TYR A 321 14.41 18.12 -8.80
N GLY A 322 15.19 17.69 -9.79
CA GLY A 322 14.74 17.02 -11.01
C GLY A 322 14.19 15.61 -10.76
N GLN A 323 13.78 14.99 -11.86
CA GLN A 323 13.16 13.65 -11.85
C GLN A 323 14.14 12.53 -11.48
N GLU A 324 15.44 12.78 -11.55
CA GLU A 324 16.50 11.84 -11.18
C GLU A 324 16.57 11.59 -9.66
N LEU A 325 15.98 12.47 -8.84
CA LEU A 325 15.78 12.21 -7.42
C LEU A 325 14.44 11.53 -7.20
N VAL A 326 14.46 10.32 -6.69
CA VAL A 326 13.30 9.48 -6.39
C VAL A 326 13.23 9.26 -4.87
N PHE A 327 12.04 9.35 -4.29
CA PHE A 327 11.84 9.07 -2.87
C PHE A 327 11.28 7.69 -2.66
N GLU A 328 11.77 7.00 -1.63
CA GLU A 328 11.32 5.67 -1.20
C GLU A 328 10.72 5.77 0.20
N SER A 329 9.48 5.32 0.38
CA SER A 329 8.65 5.56 1.56
C SER A 329 9.30 5.18 2.89
N PHE A 330 9.85 4.00 2.96
CA PHE A 330 10.57 3.42 4.10
C PHE A 330 11.29 2.13 3.66
N ASN A 331 12.20 1.65 4.48
CA ASN A 331 12.92 0.40 4.24
C ASN A 331 12.08 -0.84 4.62
N GLU A 332 12.62 -1.78 5.34
CA GLU A 332 12.06 -3.08 5.74
C GLU A 332 11.19 -2.95 7.01
N MET A 333 9.94 -2.49 6.87
CA MET A 333 9.04 -2.31 8.01
C MET A 333 8.43 -3.64 8.45
N LEU A 334 8.69 -4.03 9.70
CA LEU A 334 8.16 -5.21 10.34
C LEU A 334 6.98 -4.87 11.26
N ASP A 335 6.22 -5.91 11.65
CA ASP A 335 5.23 -5.79 12.71
C ASP A 335 5.87 -5.52 14.09
N ALA A 336 5.05 -5.30 15.12
CA ALA A 336 5.56 -5.05 16.47
C ALA A 336 6.34 -6.23 17.08
N LYS A 337 6.21 -7.44 16.50
CA LYS A 337 6.92 -8.65 16.94
C LYS A 337 8.24 -8.86 16.20
N GLY A 338 8.54 -8.05 15.19
CA GLY A 338 9.73 -8.21 14.36
C GLY A 338 9.69 -9.44 13.45
N THR A 339 8.51 -9.78 12.92
CA THR A 339 8.31 -10.98 12.08
C THR A 339 8.75 -10.72 10.64
N TRP A 340 9.71 -11.48 10.11
CA TRP A 340 10.24 -11.31 8.75
C TRP A 340 9.41 -12.03 7.67
N ASN A 341 9.00 -13.27 7.94
CA ASN A 341 8.49 -14.17 6.89
C ASN A 341 6.97 -14.34 6.89
N SER A 342 6.27 -13.80 7.88
CA SER A 342 4.82 -13.81 7.90
C SER A 342 4.29 -12.53 8.50
N SER A 343 3.15 -12.08 8.02
CA SER A 343 2.49 -10.87 8.53
C SER A 343 1.01 -11.14 8.72
N SER A 344 0.40 -10.42 9.66
CA SER A 344 -1.05 -10.41 9.79
C SER A 344 -1.68 -9.57 8.66
N ALA A 345 -2.97 -9.78 8.38
CA ALA A 345 -3.72 -8.93 7.46
C ALA A 345 -3.69 -7.45 7.91
N GLU A 346 -3.69 -7.20 9.23
CA GLU A 346 -3.55 -5.86 9.79
C GLU A 346 -2.19 -5.24 9.45
N ALA A 347 -1.09 -5.99 9.58
CA ALA A 347 0.25 -5.49 9.25
C ALA A 347 0.35 -5.10 7.77
N GLN A 348 -0.21 -5.92 6.87
CA GLN A 348 -0.28 -5.60 5.44
C GLN A 348 -1.10 -4.33 5.16
N GLU A 349 -2.23 -4.18 5.85
CA GLU A 349 -3.05 -2.97 5.73
C GLU A 349 -2.30 -1.73 6.24
N VAL A 350 -1.59 -1.84 7.35
CA VAL A 350 -0.82 -0.73 7.93
C VAL A 350 0.32 -0.30 7.00
N ILE A 351 1.00 -1.22 6.32
CA ILE A 351 1.97 -0.90 5.27
C ILE A 351 1.32 -0.02 4.17
N ASN A 352 0.15 -0.42 3.67
CA ASN A 352 -0.56 0.36 2.65
C ASN A 352 -0.98 1.75 3.17
N LEU A 353 -1.28 1.91 4.47
CA LEU A 353 -1.58 3.21 5.07
C LEU A 353 -0.34 4.12 5.12
N TYR A 354 0.81 3.62 5.57
CA TYR A 354 2.05 4.40 5.55
C TYR A 354 2.42 4.84 4.13
N ASN A 355 2.29 3.95 3.15
CA ASN A 355 2.51 4.27 1.75
C ASN A 355 1.55 5.37 1.26
N ALA A 356 0.27 5.32 1.64
CA ALA A 356 -0.71 6.34 1.28
C ALA A 356 -0.40 7.70 1.92
N ASP A 357 -0.03 7.73 3.20
CA ASP A 357 0.37 8.95 3.90
C ASP A 357 1.65 9.57 3.30
N PHE A 358 2.62 8.74 2.92
CA PHE A 358 3.82 9.17 2.23
C PHE A 358 3.48 9.89 0.91
N VAL A 359 2.72 9.24 0.04
CA VAL A 359 2.33 9.82 -1.26
C VAL A 359 1.58 11.14 -1.03
N ALA A 360 0.56 11.15 -0.18
CA ALA A 360 -0.23 12.34 0.10
C ALA A 360 0.64 13.48 0.66
N THR A 361 1.56 13.18 1.57
CA THR A 361 2.45 14.16 2.19
C THR A 361 3.41 14.78 1.16
N VAL A 362 4.07 13.94 0.34
CA VAL A 362 5.00 14.42 -0.68
C VAL A 362 4.27 15.27 -1.72
N ARG A 363 3.11 14.81 -2.23
CA ARG A 363 2.31 15.56 -3.22
C ARG A 363 1.84 16.92 -2.68
N ALA A 364 1.44 16.97 -1.42
CA ALA A 364 0.98 18.22 -0.79
C ALA A 364 2.04 19.33 -0.74
N THR A 365 3.33 19.01 -0.82
CA THR A 365 4.40 20.01 -0.88
C THR A 365 4.46 20.76 -2.21
N GLY A 366 3.88 20.21 -3.29
CA GLY A 366 3.83 20.83 -4.61
C GLY A 366 5.20 20.96 -5.29
N GLY A 367 5.34 21.92 -6.22
CA GLY A 367 6.55 22.05 -7.03
C GLY A 367 6.84 20.79 -7.84
N ASN A 368 8.10 20.41 -7.97
CA ASN A 368 8.51 19.19 -8.68
C ASN A 368 8.04 17.91 -8.00
N ASN A 369 7.68 17.95 -6.73
CA ASN A 369 7.14 16.79 -6.02
C ASN A 369 5.73 16.39 -6.50
N ALA A 370 5.02 17.29 -7.20
CA ALA A 370 3.74 16.97 -7.84
C ALA A 370 3.89 15.93 -8.97
N HIS A 371 5.10 15.77 -9.53
CA HIS A 371 5.40 14.89 -10.66
C HIS A 371 6.45 13.82 -10.34
N ARG A 372 7.10 13.92 -9.17
CA ARG A 372 8.19 13.03 -8.78
C ARG A 372 7.75 11.58 -8.71
N ASN A 373 8.55 10.68 -9.27
CA ASN A 373 8.38 9.25 -9.08
C ASN A 373 8.62 8.86 -7.61
N LEU A 374 7.73 8.05 -7.06
CA LEU A 374 7.75 7.59 -5.66
C LEU A 374 7.78 6.08 -5.59
N ILE A 375 8.62 5.55 -4.70
CA ILE A 375 8.78 4.13 -4.44
C ILE A 375 8.05 3.76 -3.15
N LEU A 376 7.25 2.70 -3.22
CA LEU A 376 6.42 2.19 -2.13
C LEU A 376 6.85 0.77 -1.79
N ASN A 377 7.07 0.49 -0.51
CA ASN A 377 7.56 -0.80 -0.08
C ASN A 377 6.44 -1.77 0.28
N THR A 378 6.70 -3.06 0.04
CA THR A 378 5.89 -4.16 0.57
C THR A 378 6.20 -4.38 2.06
N TYR A 379 5.44 -5.24 2.74
CA TYR A 379 5.77 -5.66 4.11
C TYR A 379 7.18 -6.26 4.15
N ALA A 380 8.04 -5.75 5.04
CA ALA A 380 9.44 -6.16 5.18
C ALA A 380 10.26 -6.03 3.87
N ALA A 381 9.85 -5.19 2.93
CA ALA A 381 10.35 -5.17 1.55
C ALA A 381 10.35 -6.57 0.90
N SER A 382 9.45 -7.45 1.31
CA SER A 382 9.44 -8.88 0.97
C SER A 382 8.93 -9.13 -0.44
N CYS A 383 9.58 -10.04 -1.16
CA CYS A 383 9.18 -10.56 -2.47
C CYS A 383 8.30 -11.82 -2.36
N THR A 384 7.80 -12.18 -1.18
CA THR A 384 6.90 -13.33 -1.01
C THR A 384 5.55 -13.09 -1.68
N LYS A 385 4.92 -14.17 -2.16
CA LYS A 385 3.57 -14.12 -2.74
C LYS A 385 2.57 -13.40 -1.83
N GLU A 386 2.68 -13.62 -0.52
CA GLU A 386 1.80 -13.02 0.47
C GLU A 386 1.94 -11.49 0.48
N ALA A 387 3.16 -10.97 0.62
CA ALA A 387 3.43 -9.54 0.62
C ALA A 387 3.03 -8.89 -0.73
N LEU A 388 3.39 -9.51 -1.85
CA LEU A 388 3.10 -8.98 -3.19
C LEU A 388 1.59 -8.96 -3.49
N SER A 389 0.82 -9.99 -3.07
CA SER A 389 -0.61 -10.06 -3.37
C SER A 389 -1.47 -9.10 -2.55
N THR A 390 -0.96 -8.62 -1.42
CA THR A 390 -1.64 -7.67 -0.51
C THR A 390 -1.20 -6.23 -0.72
N PHE A 391 -0.08 -6.00 -1.41
CA PHE A 391 0.39 -4.67 -1.78
C PHE A 391 -0.62 -3.94 -2.67
N ARG A 392 -0.85 -2.66 -2.41
CA ARG A 392 -1.78 -1.80 -3.16
C ARG A 392 -1.15 -0.43 -3.37
N LEU A 393 -1.22 0.06 -4.60
CA LEU A 393 -0.94 1.47 -4.86
C LEU A 393 -2.06 2.34 -4.28
N PRO A 394 -1.75 3.39 -3.52
CA PRO A 394 -2.74 4.36 -3.11
C PRO A 394 -3.21 5.19 -4.31
N LYS A 395 -4.32 5.93 -4.13
CA LYS A 395 -4.68 6.97 -5.07
C LYS A 395 -3.58 8.04 -5.13
N ASP A 396 -3.18 8.42 -6.33
CA ASP A 396 -2.21 9.48 -6.58
C ASP A 396 -2.75 10.43 -7.66
N ASP A 397 -2.58 11.72 -7.46
CA ASP A 397 -2.96 12.74 -8.46
C ASP A 397 -1.92 12.82 -9.60
N ALA A 398 -0.70 12.34 -9.38
CA ALA A 398 0.31 12.13 -10.42
C ALA A 398 0.16 10.72 -11.00
N GLU A 399 -0.66 10.57 -12.04
CA GLU A 399 -0.91 9.28 -12.68
C GLU A 399 0.39 8.64 -13.18
N ASN A 400 0.56 7.34 -12.91
CA ASN A 400 1.70 6.53 -13.37
C ASN A 400 3.08 6.92 -12.81
N HIS A 401 3.13 7.59 -11.64
CA HIS A 401 4.38 7.98 -10.98
C HIS A 401 4.67 7.19 -9.70
N LEU A 402 4.01 6.05 -9.50
CA LEU A 402 4.25 5.15 -8.37
C LEU A 402 4.87 3.84 -8.85
N MET A 403 5.83 3.31 -8.07
CA MET A 403 6.45 2.01 -8.28
C MET A 403 6.61 1.26 -6.96
N ALA A 404 6.74 -0.06 -7.03
CA ALA A 404 6.97 -0.90 -5.87
C ALA A 404 8.46 -1.15 -5.66
N GLU A 405 8.87 -1.42 -4.41
CA GLU A 405 10.19 -1.92 -4.08
C GLU A 405 10.11 -3.20 -3.25
N VAL A 406 11.09 -4.08 -3.50
CA VAL A 406 11.33 -5.30 -2.73
C VAL A 406 12.83 -5.55 -2.55
N HIS A 407 13.16 -6.39 -1.56
CA HIS A 407 14.51 -6.92 -1.34
C HIS A 407 14.53 -8.43 -1.53
N SER A 408 15.66 -8.96 -1.96
CA SER A 408 15.85 -10.39 -2.11
C SER A 408 17.29 -10.82 -1.86
N TYR A 409 17.49 -11.55 -0.79
CA TYR A 409 18.77 -12.16 -0.45
C TYR A 409 18.70 -13.69 -0.61
N ALA A 410 18.34 -14.12 -1.82
CA ALA A 410 18.20 -15.55 -2.12
C ALA A 410 19.42 -16.12 -2.87
N PRO A 411 19.70 -17.42 -2.69
CA PRO A 411 19.19 -18.27 -1.61
C PRO A 411 19.74 -17.85 -0.24
N TYR A 412 18.92 -17.96 0.81
CA TYR A 412 19.28 -17.46 2.13
C TYR A 412 20.63 -18.01 2.66
N ASN A 413 20.85 -19.33 2.53
CA ASN A 413 22.10 -19.96 2.98
C ASN A 413 23.32 -19.59 2.12
N PHE A 414 23.10 -19.07 0.91
CA PHE A 414 24.18 -18.50 0.09
C PHE A 414 24.41 -17.03 0.45
N ALA A 415 23.37 -16.26 0.66
CA ALA A 415 23.49 -14.83 0.91
C ALA A 415 24.04 -14.50 2.30
N PHE A 416 23.66 -15.25 3.31
CA PHE A 416 24.03 -14.96 4.71
C PHE A 416 24.97 -16.02 5.31
N LYS A 417 25.64 -15.64 6.40
CA LYS A 417 26.32 -16.58 7.29
C LYS A 417 25.28 -17.33 8.10
N THR A 418 25.20 -18.63 7.86
CA THR A 418 24.31 -19.56 8.57
C THR A 418 25.12 -20.72 9.12
N ASP A 419 24.49 -21.56 9.95
CA ASP A 419 25.12 -22.82 10.43
C ASP A 419 25.40 -23.81 9.29
N TYR A 420 24.70 -23.64 8.15
CA TYR A 420 24.81 -24.49 6.96
C TYR A 420 25.05 -23.62 5.72
N PRO A 421 26.21 -22.94 5.61
CA PRO A 421 26.45 -22.00 4.52
C PRO A 421 26.63 -22.72 3.18
N GLN A 422 25.89 -22.29 2.18
CA GLN A 422 26.10 -22.70 0.79
C GLN A 422 27.15 -21.80 0.14
N LYS A 423 28.25 -22.36 -0.29
CA LYS A 423 29.40 -21.60 -0.82
C LYS A 423 29.47 -21.56 -2.35
N VAL A 424 28.70 -22.41 -3.01
CA VAL A 424 28.62 -22.52 -4.47
C VAL A 424 27.25 -22.07 -4.96
N PHE A 425 27.23 -21.17 -5.91
CA PHE A 425 25.99 -20.74 -6.56
C PHE A 425 25.71 -21.68 -7.74
N ASP A 426 24.90 -22.71 -7.49
CA ASP A 426 24.58 -23.78 -8.42
C ASP A 426 23.24 -23.56 -9.17
N ALA A 427 22.83 -24.54 -9.98
CA ALA A 427 21.60 -24.47 -10.76
C ALA A 427 20.32 -24.39 -9.89
N ALA A 428 20.32 -24.92 -8.66
CA ALA A 428 19.19 -24.79 -7.74
C ALA A 428 19.08 -23.33 -7.23
N CYS A 429 20.21 -22.71 -6.91
CA CYS A 429 20.29 -21.29 -6.58
C CYS A 429 19.76 -20.40 -7.71
N GLU A 430 20.19 -20.68 -8.96
CA GLU A 430 19.69 -19.95 -10.13
C GLU A 430 18.17 -20.08 -10.30
N SER A 431 17.63 -21.28 -10.11
CA SER A 431 16.20 -21.54 -10.24
C SER A 431 15.39 -20.76 -9.19
N GLU A 432 15.88 -20.70 -7.95
CA GLU A 432 15.24 -19.96 -6.87
C GLU A 432 15.18 -18.45 -7.20
N VAL A 433 16.31 -17.85 -7.58
CA VAL A 433 16.37 -16.43 -7.95
C VAL A 433 15.44 -16.12 -9.13
N LYS A 434 15.49 -16.94 -10.20
CA LYS A 434 14.61 -16.74 -11.37
C LYS A 434 13.13 -16.84 -11.02
N SER A 435 12.74 -17.76 -10.11
CA SER A 435 11.38 -17.91 -9.64
C SER A 435 10.89 -16.66 -8.86
N ILE A 436 11.77 -16.07 -8.04
CA ILE A 436 11.48 -14.82 -7.33
C ILE A 436 11.23 -13.70 -8.32
N ILE A 437 12.12 -13.49 -9.27
CA ILE A 437 11.99 -12.42 -10.28
C ILE A 437 10.72 -12.61 -11.14
N GLN A 438 10.41 -13.84 -11.53
CA GLN A 438 9.16 -14.14 -12.22
C GLN A 438 7.93 -13.83 -11.35
N GLY A 439 8.03 -14.01 -10.03
CA GLY A 439 7.00 -13.59 -9.07
C GLY A 439 6.79 -12.08 -9.09
N LEU A 440 7.85 -11.28 -9.18
CA LEU A 440 7.75 -9.82 -9.30
C LEU A 440 7.02 -9.40 -10.58
N ASP A 441 7.33 -10.03 -11.70
CA ASP A 441 6.57 -9.81 -12.93
C ASP A 441 5.09 -10.16 -12.74
N THR A 442 4.78 -11.36 -12.25
CA THR A 442 3.42 -11.87 -12.11
C THR A 442 2.54 -10.99 -11.21
N TYR A 443 3.07 -10.49 -10.11
CA TYR A 443 2.29 -9.76 -9.09
C TYR A 443 2.34 -8.25 -9.26
N LEU A 444 3.38 -7.70 -9.91
CA LEU A 444 3.60 -6.27 -10.04
C LEU A 444 3.69 -5.83 -11.51
N VAL A 445 4.78 -6.16 -12.22
CA VAL A 445 5.08 -5.57 -13.55
C VAL A 445 3.97 -5.84 -14.56
N SER A 446 3.54 -7.11 -14.72
CA SER A 446 2.44 -7.50 -15.61
C SER A 446 1.08 -6.89 -15.22
N LYS A 447 0.97 -6.30 -14.03
CA LYS A 447 -0.22 -5.59 -13.54
C LYS A 447 -0.11 -4.08 -13.63
N GLY A 448 0.91 -3.56 -14.32
CA GLY A 448 1.11 -2.13 -14.51
C GLY A 448 1.79 -1.42 -13.33
N ILE A 449 2.43 -2.18 -12.42
CA ILE A 449 3.19 -1.64 -11.28
C ILE A 449 4.68 -1.86 -11.55
N PRO A 450 5.44 -0.85 -12.02
CA PRO A 450 6.88 -0.95 -12.14
C PRO A 450 7.52 -1.30 -10.80
N CYS A 451 8.61 -2.08 -10.83
CA CYS A 451 9.22 -2.61 -9.63
C CYS A 451 10.72 -2.32 -9.59
N VAL A 452 11.25 -2.07 -8.40
CA VAL A 452 12.67 -1.93 -8.09
C VAL A 452 13.09 -3.09 -7.17
N LEU A 453 14.21 -3.75 -7.45
CA LEU A 453 14.89 -4.63 -6.51
C LEU A 453 15.93 -3.79 -5.76
N GLY A 454 15.50 -3.17 -4.65
CA GLY A 454 16.29 -2.18 -3.91
C GLY A 454 17.50 -2.76 -3.20
N GLU A 455 17.45 -4.05 -2.84
CA GLU A 455 18.58 -4.74 -2.26
C GLU A 455 18.67 -6.20 -2.73
N TYR A 456 19.87 -6.60 -3.11
CA TYR A 456 20.26 -7.99 -3.33
C TYR A 456 21.77 -8.12 -3.16
N GLY A 457 22.24 -9.31 -2.86
CA GLY A 457 23.68 -9.58 -2.71
C GLY A 457 23.97 -10.79 -1.83
N ALA A 458 25.22 -10.94 -1.42
CA ALA A 458 25.64 -11.99 -0.50
C ALA A 458 26.88 -11.57 0.31
N ASP A 459 27.02 -12.12 1.53
CA ASP A 459 28.21 -11.88 2.38
C ASP A 459 29.49 -12.22 1.64
N THR A 460 30.37 -11.23 1.53
CA THR A 460 31.61 -11.35 0.76
C THR A 460 32.75 -11.96 1.56
N SER A 461 32.57 -12.24 2.85
CA SER A 461 33.68 -12.60 3.75
C SER A 461 34.16 -14.03 3.59
N ASP A 462 33.31 -14.97 3.21
CA ASP A 462 33.65 -16.40 3.13
C ASP A 462 33.19 -17.09 1.83
N ARG A 463 32.84 -16.31 0.80
CA ARG A 463 32.51 -16.80 -0.54
C ARG A 463 33.56 -16.36 -1.54
N GLU A 464 33.84 -17.24 -2.50
CA GLU A 464 34.69 -16.88 -3.63
C GLU A 464 34.04 -15.81 -4.49
N GLU A 465 34.81 -14.82 -4.92
CA GLU A 465 34.31 -13.71 -5.74
C GLU A 465 33.60 -14.19 -7.03
N THR A 466 34.02 -15.32 -7.59
CA THR A 466 33.41 -15.94 -8.76
C THR A 466 31.99 -16.44 -8.49
N GLU A 467 31.73 -16.93 -7.29
CA GLU A 467 30.42 -17.41 -6.90
C GLU A 467 29.46 -16.23 -6.61
N LEU A 468 29.98 -15.18 -5.97
CA LEU A 468 29.25 -13.90 -5.78
C LEU A 468 28.90 -13.27 -7.14
N ALA A 469 29.84 -13.29 -8.09
CA ALA A 469 29.58 -12.79 -9.44
C ALA A 469 28.53 -13.60 -10.20
N LYS A 470 28.41 -14.92 -9.98
CA LYS A 470 27.34 -15.75 -10.55
C LYS A 470 25.97 -15.35 -10.01
N GLN A 471 25.84 -15.16 -8.68
CA GLN A 471 24.59 -14.69 -8.06
C GLN A 471 24.20 -13.33 -8.64
N ALA A 472 25.12 -12.36 -8.61
CA ALA A 472 24.86 -11.01 -9.11
C ALA A 472 24.42 -11.02 -10.59
N LYS A 473 25.10 -11.80 -11.43
CA LYS A 473 24.72 -12.01 -12.83
C LYS A 473 23.32 -12.59 -12.95
N CYS A 474 22.98 -13.60 -12.16
CA CYS A 474 21.67 -14.26 -12.22
C CYS A 474 20.54 -13.29 -11.92
N TYR A 475 20.63 -12.52 -10.82
CA TYR A 475 19.67 -11.50 -10.47
C TYR A 475 19.48 -10.48 -11.60
N VAL A 476 20.56 -9.85 -12.02
CA VAL A 476 20.50 -8.77 -13.02
C VAL A 476 20.01 -9.29 -14.37
N SER A 477 20.48 -10.47 -14.83
CA SER A 477 20.02 -11.03 -16.10
C SER A 477 18.52 -11.36 -16.09
N ALA A 478 17.99 -11.88 -14.97
CA ALA A 478 16.58 -12.21 -14.86
C ALA A 478 15.72 -10.94 -14.72
N ALA A 479 16.13 -10.00 -13.88
CA ALA A 479 15.37 -8.79 -13.58
C ALA A 479 15.31 -7.81 -14.77
N THR A 480 16.43 -7.66 -15.51
CA THR A 480 16.50 -6.76 -16.67
C THR A 480 15.50 -7.13 -17.77
N GLN A 481 15.12 -8.41 -17.91
CA GLN A 481 14.11 -8.86 -18.87
C GLN A 481 12.71 -8.27 -18.58
N TYR A 482 12.46 -7.90 -17.34
CA TYR A 482 11.22 -7.26 -16.89
C TYR A 482 11.41 -5.77 -16.57
N HIS A 483 12.55 -5.18 -16.96
CA HIS A 483 12.93 -3.80 -16.68
C HIS A 483 12.95 -3.45 -15.19
N ILE A 484 13.34 -4.40 -14.34
CA ILE A 484 13.49 -4.22 -12.89
C ILE A 484 14.93 -3.81 -12.60
N PRO A 485 15.22 -2.55 -12.21
CA PRO A 485 16.56 -2.14 -11.80
C PRO A 485 16.93 -2.82 -10.48
N CYS A 486 18.20 -3.26 -10.40
CA CYS A 486 18.71 -3.99 -9.24
C CYS A 486 19.83 -3.20 -8.56
N PHE A 487 19.77 -3.08 -7.24
CA PHE A 487 20.73 -2.34 -6.42
C PHE A 487 21.52 -3.30 -5.53
N TYR A 488 22.82 -3.48 -5.84
CA TYR A 488 23.68 -4.37 -5.06
C TYR A 488 23.93 -3.82 -3.66
N TRP A 489 23.74 -4.65 -2.66
CA TRP A 489 24.06 -4.36 -1.27
C TRP A 489 24.77 -5.55 -0.64
N MET A 490 25.82 -5.28 0.12
CA MET A 490 26.32 -6.28 1.07
C MET A 490 27.21 -5.63 2.11
N THR A 491 26.80 -5.76 3.36
CA THR A 491 27.53 -5.40 4.59
C THR A 491 28.71 -4.40 4.44
N LEU A 492 29.61 -4.31 5.41
CA LEU A 492 30.78 -3.42 5.38
C LEU A 492 31.77 -3.71 4.23
N SER A 493 31.68 -4.88 3.59
CA SER A 493 32.60 -5.33 2.55
C SER A 493 31.88 -5.56 1.23
N ASP A 494 31.32 -4.49 0.67
CA ASP A 494 30.53 -4.53 -0.57
C ASP A 494 31.34 -4.74 -1.86
N GLY A 495 32.64 -4.97 -1.76
CA GLY A 495 33.51 -5.11 -2.92
C GLY A 495 34.16 -3.81 -3.36
N THR A 496 34.08 -2.76 -2.56
CA THR A 496 34.76 -1.47 -2.76
C THR A 496 35.73 -1.17 -1.59
N ASP A 497 36.73 -0.34 -1.86
CA ASP A 497 37.47 0.40 -0.85
C ASP A 497 37.04 1.87 -0.98
N ARG A 498 36.24 2.35 -0.04
CA ARG A 498 35.66 3.69 -0.10
C ARG A 498 36.62 4.77 0.40
N SER A 499 37.65 4.41 1.17
CA SER A 499 38.66 5.34 1.65
C SER A 499 39.65 5.79 0.53
N VAL A 500 39.90 4.89 -0.40
CA VAL A 500 40.62 5.16 -1.66
C VAL A 500 39.76 4.55 -2.77
N PRO A 501 38.82 5.31 -3.35
CA PRO A 501 37.77 4.76 -4.22
C PRO A 501 38.33 3.81 -5.30
N LYS A 502 38.13 2.51 -5.09
CA LYS A 502 38.52 1.44 -6.03
C LYS A 502 37.69 0.17 -5.79
N TRP A 503 37.60 -0.64 -6.82
CA TRP A 503 36.98 -1.96 -6.74
C TRP A 503 37.95 -2.98 -6.11
N THR A 504 37.51 -3.62 -5.02
CA THR A 504 38.26 -4.72 -4.37
C THR A 504 37.76 -6.09 -4.84
N LYS A 505 36.51 -6.15 -5.35
CA LYS A 505 35.93 -7.35 -5.98
C LYS A 505 35.36 -6.99 -7.37
N PRO A 506 36.24 -6.76 -8.37
CA PRO A 506 35.86 -6.29 -9.70
C PRO A 506 34.97 -7.28 -10.48
N LYS A 507 35.05 -8.59 -10.21
CA LYS A 507 34.25 -9.60 -10.91
C LYS A 507 32.76 -9.45 -10.63
N ILE A 508 32.36 -8.99 -9.42
CA ILE A 508 30.98 -8.72 -9.10
C ILE A 508 30.45 -7.57 -9.96
N LYS A 509 31.16 -6.43 -9.93
CA LYS A 509 30.85 -5.26 -10.74
C LYS A 509 30.77 -5.59 -12.24
N ASP A 510 31.76 -6.32 -12.76
CA ASP A 510 31.81 -6.70 -14.18
C ASP A 510 30.63 -7.62 -14.55
N ALA A 511 30.28 -8.56 -13.66
CA ALA A 511 29.12 -9.45 -13.84
C ALA A 511 27.81 -8.70 -13.89
N VAL A 512 27.58 -7.73 -12.98
CA VAL A 512 26.40 -6.86 -12.93
C VAL A 512 26.24 -6.09 -14.24
N LEU A 513 27.27 -5.34 -14.62
CA LEU A 513 27.24 -4.46 -15.79
C LEU A 513 27.12 -5.24 -17.10
N LYS A 514 27.85 -6.38 -17.20
CA LYS A 514 27.71 -7.25 -18.35
C LYS A 514 26.31 -7.85 -18.46
N ALA A 515 25.75 -8.36 -17.35
CA ALA A 515 24.41 -8.93 -17.33
C ALA A 515 23.36 -7.92 -17.76
N TYR A 516 23.44 -6.69 -17.27
CA TYR A 516 22.56 -5.60 -17.69
C TYR A 516 22.70 -5.29 -19.18
N ASN A 517 23.94 -5.06 -19.66
CA ASN A 517 24.17 -4.69 -21.05
C ASN A 517 23.78 -5.78 -22.05
N ASP A 518 23.90 -7.05 -21.68
CA ASP A 518 23.51 -8.18 -22.52
C ASP A 518 21.97 -8.32 -22.63
N ASN A 519 21.19 -7.78 -21.66
CA ASN A 519 19.74 -8.04 -21.57
C ASN A 519 18.85 -6.76 -21.68
N LYS A 520 19.41 -5.56 -21.63
CA LYS A 520 18.63 -4.30 -21.57
C LYS A 520 17.80 -3.94 -22.81
N ASN A 521 18.05 -4.62 -23.94
CA ASN A 521 17.36 -4.37 -25.21
C ASN A 521 16.30 -5.44 -25.54
N HIS A 522 15.93 -6.25 -24.55
CA HIS A 522 14.89 -7.30 -24.71
C HIS A 522 13.51 -6.81 -24.37
#